data_94e294e662ef9639f7684ca612578f06
#
_entry.id   94e294e662ef9639f7684ca612578f06
#
_cell.length_a   1.000
_cell.length_b   1.000
_cell.length_c   1.000
_cell.angle_alpha   90.00
_cell.angle_beta   90.00
_cell.angle_gamma   90.00
#
_symmetry.space_group_name_H-M   'P 1'
#
loop_
_entity.id
_entity.type
_entity.pdbx_description
1 polymer ?
#
loop_
_entity_poly.entity_id
_entity_poly.type
_entity_poly.pdbx_seq_one_letter_code
_entity_poly.pdbx_strand_id
1 'polypeptide(L)'
;FGGMKPSQNLPELNFQPEQPITSPIVKEVVGPEAENVTLAWRFPGANSEDVETLNLLAQVLYNGQAGLIDLDINQQQKMLGAAAYPFLLADYSVFLMEGTPKNGQTLEEVRTLLLEEIGKLKKGEFDENLIAATINNNKRDRQKQLESNDDRATWFVESFVNGTNWADEVASLDRMSKITKQELIDFANTHLKDNYVVVNKRQGKDESVKKMTKPAITPI
;
A
#
# COMPACT_ATOMS: atom_id res chain seq x y z
N PHE A 1 -1.07 2.31 37.42
CA PHE A 1 -1.87 3.22 36.56
C PHE A 1 -3.33 3.36 37.06
N GLY A 2 -3.94 2.33 37.69
CA GLY A 2 -5.35 2.35 38.12
C GLY A 2 -5.77 3.46 39.09
N GLY A 3 -4.83 4.16 39.72
CA GLY A 3 -5.09 5.31 40.62
C GLY A 3 -5.00 6.69 39.93
N MET A 4 -4.67 6.73 38.63
CA MET A 4 -4.59 7.99 37.90
C MET A 4 -6.00 8.46 37.51
N LYS A 5 -6.29 9.73 37.77
CA LYS A 5 -7.55 10.32 37.34
C LYS A 5 -7.45 10.64 35.84
N PRO A 6 -8.45 10.22 35.03
CA PRO A 6 -8.48 10.57 33.61
C PRO A 6 -8.53 12.11 33.45
N SER A 7 -7.87 12.63 32.43
CA SER A 7 -7.99 14.05 32.07
C SER A 7 -9.42 14.34 31.63
N GLN A 8 -10.00 15.43 32.14
CA GLN A 8 -11.33 15.88 31.72
C GLN A 8 -11.31 16.66 30.40
N ASN A 9 -10.13 17.16 30.01
CA ASN A 9 -9.92 17.92 28.78
C ASN A 9 -8.81 17.27 27.97
N LEU A 10 -9.16 16.24 27.20
CA LEU A 10 -8.26 15.73 26.18
C LEU A 10 -8.30 16.69 24.99
N PRO A 11 -7.14 17.13 24.48
CA PRO A 11 -7.13 17.98 23.28
C PRO A 11 -7.72 17.21 22.10
N GLU A 12 -8.72 17.77 21.46
CA GLU A 12 -9.22 17.26 20.18
C GLU A 12 -8.25 17.68 19.08
N LEU A 13 -7.77 16.70 18.33
CA LEU A 13 -6.96 16.95 17.14
C LEU A 13 -7.91 17.35 15.98
N ASN A 14 -7.85 18.62 15.59
CA ASN A 14 -8.63 19.12 14.48
C ASN A 14 -7.70 19.43 13.31
N PHE A 15 -7.67 18.55 12.32
CA PHE A 15 -6.89 18.71 11.11
C PHE A 15 -7.77 19.15 9.94
N GLN A 16 -7.25 20.07 9.14
CA GLN A 16 -7.87 20.38 7.86
C GLN A 16 -7.57 19.20 6.90
N PRO A 17 -8.57 18.71 6.17
CA PRO A 17 -8.34 17.66 5.17
C PRO A 17 -7.31 18.12 4.12
N GLU A 18 -6.44 17.20 3.74
CA GLU A 18 -5.47 17.42 2.67
C GLU A 18 -6.17 17.66 1.33
N GLN A 19 -5.68 18.64 0.58
CA GLN A 19 -6.22 18.93 -0.74
C GLN A 19 -6.01 17.74 -1.70
N PRO A 20 -6.97 17.48 -2.61
CA PRO A 20 -6.83 16.42 -3.60
C PRO A 20 -5.62 16.65 -4.51
N ILE A 21 -4.91 15.56 -4.84
CA ILE A 21 -3.88 15.55 -5.89
C ILE A 21 -4.63 15.48 -7.23
N THR A 22 -4.39 16.43 -8.12
CA THR A 22 -5.09 16.55 -9.42
C THR A 22 -4.17 16.33 -10.62
N SER A 23 -2.86 16.26 -10.40
CA SER A 23 -1.84 15.95 -11.41
C SER A 23 -0.64 15.27 -10.75
N PRO A 24 0.16 14.49 -11.49
CA PRO A 24 1.31 13.81 -10.93
C PRO A 24 2.31 14.75 -10.25
N ILE A 25 2.71 14.42 -9.02
CA ILE A 25 3.72 15.14 -8.27
C ILE A 25 4.99 14.30 -8.30
N VAL A 26 6.06 14.79 -8.91
CA VAL A 26 7.35 14.10 -8.99
C VAL A 26 8.31 14.68 -7.95
N LYS A 27 8.89 13.81 -7.13
CA LYS A 27 9.93 14.13 -6.15
C LYS A 27 11.17 13.28 -6.40
N GLU A 28 12.34 13.86 -6.19
CA GLU A 28 13.62 13.13 -6.13
C GLU A 28 14.17 13.15 -4.73
N VAL A 29 14.68 11.99 -4.30
CA VAL A 29 15.43 11.84 -3.04
C VAL A 29 16.74 11.12 -3.31
N VAL A 30 17.76 11.45 -2.55
CA VAL A 30 19.10 10.85 -2.68
C VAL A 30 19.45 10.11 -1.39
N GLY A 31 19.99 8.91 -1.52
CA GLY A 31 20.43 8.10 -0.38
C GLY A 31 21.39 6.98 -0.79
N PRO A 32 22.04 6.32 0.17
CA PRO A 32 23.12 5.36 -0.11
C PRO A 32 22.66 4.05 -0.76
N GLU A 33 21.39 3.70 -0.59
CA GLU A 33 20.84 2.44 -1.09
C GLU A 33 20.54 2.50 -2.59
N ALA A 34 20.26 1.36 -3.21
CA ALA A 34 19.95 1.22 -4.62
C ALA A 34 18.81 2.15 -5.09
N GLU A 35 18.83 2.52 -6.36
CA GLU A 35 17.76 3.31 -6.98
C GLU A 35 16.43 2.56 -7.00
N ASN A 36 15.34 3.29 -6.82
CA ASN A 36 13.99 2.77 -7.02
C ASN A 36 13.00 3.88 -7.41
N VAL A 37 11.84 3.47 -7.90
CA VAL A 37 10.68 4.34 -8.14
C VAL A 37 9.56 3.86 -7.25
N THR A 38 8.91 4.79 -6.56
CA THR A 38 7.65 4.54 -5.84
C THR A 38 6.55 5.42 -6.44
N LEU A 39 5.45 4.80 -6.84
CA LEU A 39 4.21 5.45 -7.21
C LEU A 39 3.23 5.33 -6.05
N ALA A 40 2.51 6.41 -5.72
CA ALA A 40 1.61 6.42 -4.58
C ALA A 40 0.30 7.14 -4.89
N TRP A 41 -0.84 6.47 -4.71
CA TRP A 41 -2.18 7.03 -4.75
C TRP A 41 -2.77 7.10 -3.35
N ARG A 42 -3.39 8.23 -3.00
CA ARG A 42 -4.05 8.40 -1.72
C ARG A 42 -5.48 7.90 -1.77
N PHE A 43 -5.88 7.18 -0.72
CA PHE A 43 -7.22 6.65 -0.49
C PHE A 43 -7.77 7.13 0.86
N PRO A 44 -9.08 6.98 1.10
CA PRO A 44 -9.66 7.15 2.42
C PRO A 44 -9.02 6.24 3.47
N GLY A 45 -9.28 6.50 4.74
CA GLY A 45 -8.74 5.72 5.86
C GLY A 45 -9.17 4.26 5.87
N ALA A 46 -8.51 3.47 6.73
CA ALA A 46 -8.67 2.02 6.83
C ALA A 46 -10.09 1.55 7.22
N ASN A 47 -10.95 2.46 7.69
CA ASN A 47 -12.35 2.19 8.02
C ASN A 47 -13.32 2.50 6.85
N SER A 48 -12.82 2.79 5.66
CA SER A 48 -13.66 3.11 4.48
C SER A 48 -14.17 1.85 3.77
N GLU A 49 -15.25 2.02 3.00
CA GLU A 49 -15.81 0.96 2.16
C GLU A 49 -14.89 0.55 0.98
N ASP A 50 -13.87 1.36 0.69
CA ASP A 50 -12.92 1.11 -0.39
C ASP A 50 -11.89 0.02 -0.07
N VAL A 51 -11.70 -0.32 1.20
CA VAL A 51 -10.56 -1.13 1.68
C VAL A 51 -10.53 -2.53 1.09
N GLU A 52 -11.68 -3.23 1.04
CA GLU A 52 -11.74 -4.58 0.49
C GLU A 52 -11.41 -4.58 -1.01
N THR A 53 -11.96 -3.60 -1.75
CA THR A 53 -11.72 -3.48 -3.18
C THR A 53 -10.27 -3.09 -3.46
N LEU A 54 -9.71 -2.18 -2.66
CA LEU A 54 -8.30 -1.79 -2.75
C LEU A 54 -7.35 -2.95 -2.47
N ASN A 55 -7.62 -3.75 -1.44
CA ASN A 55 -6.85 -4.94 -1.11
C ASN A 55 -6.91 -6.00 -2.23
N LEU A 56 -8.09 -6.25 -2.78
CA LEU A 56 -8.26 -7.20 -3.87
C LEU A 56 -7.58 -6.71 -5.15
N LEU A 57 -7.72 -5.43 -5.49
CA LEU A 57 -7.04 -4.79 -6.61
C LEU A 57 -5.52 -4.92 -6.49
N ALA A 58 -4.95 -4.63 -5.31
CA ALA A 58 -3.53 -4.77 -5.06
C ALA A 58 -3.04 -6.20 -5.30
N GLN A 59 -3.81 -7.21 -4.87
CA GLN A 59 -3.46 -8.62 -5.04
C GLN A 59 -3.65 -9.12 -6.48
N VAL A 60 -4.55 -8.53 -7.26
CA VAL A 60 -4.64 -8.79 -8.71
C VAL A 60 -3.42 -8.23 -9.44
N LEU A 61 -2.86 -7.12 -8.97
CA LEU A 61 -1.61 -6.58 -9.50
C LEU A 61 -0.39 -7.38 -9.00
N TYR A 62 -0.31 -7.67 -7.72
CA TYR A 62 0.83 -8.35 -7.12
C TYR A 62 0.39 -9.21 -5.93
N ASN A 63 0.63 -10.52 -6.02
CA ASN A 63 0.39 -11.47 -4.93
C ASN A 63 1.57 -12.43 -4.70
N GLY A 64 2.71 -12.17 -5.34
CA GLY A 64 3.92 -12.97 -5.25
C GLY A 64 3.91 -14.25 -6.10
N GLN A 65 2.87 -14.49 -6.91
CA GLN A 65 2.72 -15.72 -7.72
C GLN A 65 2.18 -15.47 -9.12
N ALA A 66 1.02 -14.84 -9.25
CA ALA A 66 0.24 -14.79 -10.49
C ALA A 66 -0.46 -13.45 -10.74
N GLY A 67 -0.12 -12.40 -9.99
CA GLY A 67 -0.58 -11.05 -10.30
C GLY A 67 0.02 -10.52 -11.60
N LEU A 68 -0.55 -9.47 -12.15
CA LEU A 68 -0.06 -8.85 -13.39
C LEU A 68 1.43 -8.51 -13.32
N ILE A 69 1.86 -7.88 -12.22
CA ILE A 69 3.28 -7.55 -11.96
C ILE A 69 4.12 -8.82 -11.84
N ASP A 70 3.59 -9.87 -11.18
CA ASP A 70 4.32 -11.12 -11.04
C ASP A 70 4.61 -11.75 -12.40
N LEU A 71 3.59 -11.84 -13.26
CA LEU A 71 3.70 -12.53 -14.56
C LEU A 71 4.44 -11.68 -15.59
N ASP A 72 4.12 -10.39 -15.68
CA ASP A 72 4.54 -9.54 -16.79
C ASP A 72 5.84 -8.79 -16.53
N ILE A 73 6.19 -8.57 -15.25
CA ILE A 73 7.40 -7.86 -14.85
C ILE A 73 8.40 -8.78 -14.18
N ASN A 74 8.04 -9.41 -13.05
CA ASN A 74 8.98 -10.15 -12.22
C ASN A 74 9.44 -11.46 -12.88
N GLN A 75 8.51 -12.28 -13.39
CA GLN A 75 8.86 -13.53 -14.08
C GLN A 75 9.57 -13.27 -15.42
N GLN A 76 9.21 -12.17 -16.11
CA GLN A 76 9.89 -11.74 -17.34
C GLN A 76 11.20 -11.00 -17.06
N GLN A 77 11.54 -10.78 -15.79
CA GLN A 77 12.74 -10.07 -15.38
C GLN A 77 12.89 -8.70 -16.08
N LYS A 78 11.80 -7.95 -16.25
CA LYS A 78 11.85 -6.63 -16.91
C LYS A 78 12.52 -5.56 -16.05
N MET A 79 12.58 -5.77 -14.73
CA MET A 79 13.37 -5.01 -13.75
C MET A 79 13.88 -5.94 -12.66
N LEU A 80 14.61 -5.47 -11.66
CA LEU A 80 15.13 -6.33 -10.58
C LEU A 80 14.02 -6.82 -9.66
N GLY A 81 12.98 -6.04 -9.50
CA GLY A 81 11.78 -6.42 -8.74
C GLY A 81 10.75 -5.31 -8.76
N ALA A 82 9.49 -5.70 -8.73
CA ALA A 82 8.36 -4.81 -8.58
C ALA A 82 7.32 -5.41 -7.64
N ALA A 83 6.60 -4.53 -6.93
CA ALA A 83 5.52 -4.90 -6.02
C ALA A 83 4.42 -3.85 -6.03
N ALA A 84 3.22 -4.22 -5.59
CA ALA A 84 2.10 -3.33 -5.36
C ALA A 84 1.36 -3.76 -4.09
N TYR A 85 1.06 -2.81 -3.21
CA TYR A 85 0.38 -3.08 -1.94
C TYR A 85 -0.27 -1.82 -1.37
N PRO A 86 -1.36 -1.94 -0.60
CA PRO A 86 -1.90 -0.86 0.17
C PRO A 86 -1.18 -0.72 1.51
N PHE A 87 -1.04 0.51 1.97
CA PHE A 87 -0.61 0.85 3.32
C PHE A 87 -1.77 1.55 4.02
N LEU A 88 -2.45 0.82 4.89
CA LEU A 88 -3.69 1.26 5.53
C LEU A 88 -3.38 2.01 6.82
N LEU A 89 -3.92 3.23 6.95
CA LEU A 89 -3.81 4.09 8.12
C LEU A 89 -5.19 4.64 8.48
N ALA A 90 -5.36 5.09 9.70
CA ALA A 90 -6.66 5.53 10.23
C ALA A 90 -7.32 6.65 9.42
N ASP A 91 -6.57 7.71 9.07
CA ASP A 91 -7.12 8.90 8.39
C ASP A 91 -7.08 8.79 6.87
N TYR A 92 -5.95 8.32 6.32
CA TYR A 92 -5.71 8.12 4.88
C TYR A 92 -4.96 6.83 4.67
N SER A 93 -5.33 6.11 3.63
CA SER A 93 -4.55 4.98 3.13
C SER A 93 -3.77 5.39 1.89
N VAL A 94 -2.73 4.62 1.56
CA VAL A 94 -1.92 4.83 0.36
C VAL A 94 -1.80 3.52 -0.40
N PHE A 95 -2.12 3.53 -1.69
CA PHE A 95 -1.77 2.43 -2.57
C PHE A 95 -0.40 2.71 -3.18
N LEU A 96 0.53 1.80 -2.98
CA LEU A 96 1.92 1.91 -3.40
C LEU A 96 2.23 0.92 -4.53
N MET A 97 3.01 1.36 -5.50
CA MET A 97 3.69 0.50 -6.46
C MET A 97 5.18 0.86 -6.45
N GLU A 98 6.02 -0.14 -6.34
CA GLU A 98 7.47 0.03 -6.28
C GLU A 98 8.16 -0.76 -7.37
N GLY A 99 9.26 -0.20 -7.91
CA GLY A 99 10.07 -0.88 -8.90
C GLY A 99 11.56 -0.53 -8.76
N THR A 100 12.41 -1.55 -8.87
CA THR A 100 13.86 -1.44 -8.79
C THR A 100 14.46 -1.67 -10.18
N PRO A 101 15.21 -0.69 -10.75
CA PRO A 101 15.77 -0.78 -12.08
C PRO A 101 16.88 -1.83 -12.18
N LYS A 102 17.05 -2.43 -13.35
CA LYS A 102 18.28 -3.14 -13.73
C LYS A 102 19.43 -2.18 -13.96
N ASN A 103 20.63 -2.73 -14.04
CA ASN A 103 21.78 -1.95 -14.47
C ASN A 103 21.54 -1.33 -15.85
N GLY A 104 21.69 -0.01 -15.95
CA GLY A 104 21.47 0.77 -17.16
C GLY A 104 20.01 1.09 -17.49
N GLN A 105 19.06 0.62 -16.72
CA GLN A 105 17.64 0.96 -16.87
C GLN A 105 17.34 2.27 -16.13
N THR A 106 16.60 3.17 -16.77
CA THR A 106 16.21 4.45 -16.17
C THR A 106 15.01 4.32 -15.25
N LEU A 107 14.87 5.23 -14.28
CA LEU A 107 13.71 5.28 -13.40
C LEU A 107 12.41 5.60 -14.17
N GLU A 108 12.50 6.31 -15.29
CA GLU A 108 11.33 6.58 -16.14
C GLU A 108 10.86 5.33 -16.88
N GLU A 109 11.76 4.45 -17.33
CA GLU A 109 11.40 3.15 -17.91
C GLU A 109 10.72 2.26 -16.87
N VAL A 110 11.21 2.23 -15.63
CA VAL A 110 10.59 1.51 -14.52
C VAL A 110 9.18 2.03 -14.26
N ARG A 111 9.02 3.36 -14.16
CA ARG A 111 7.72 4.01 -13.98
C ARG A 111 6.75 3.65 -15.10
N THR A 112 7.20 3.67 -16.35
CA THR A 112 6.38 3.33 -17.51
C THR A 112 5.85 1.91 -17.42
N LEU A 113 6.71 0.94 -17.10
CA LEU A 113 6.32 -0.47 -16.94
C LEU A 113 5.28 -0.66 -15.82
N LEU A 114 5.42 0.03 -14.69
CA LEU A 114 4.43 -0.03 -13.60
C LEU A 114 3.08 0.56 -14.03
N LEU A 115 3.07 1.67 -14.76
CA LEU A 115 1.84 2.29 -15.25
C LEU A 115 1.16 1.48 -16.35
N GLU A 116 1.91 0.71 -17.15
CA GLU A 116 1.36 -0.24 -18.13
C GLU A 116 0.50 -1.31 -17.43
N GLU A 117 0.93 -1.81 -16.26
CA GLU A 117 0.14 -2.80 -15.49
C GLU A 117 -1.16 -2.19 -14.94
N ILE A 118 -1.14 -0.93 -14.50
CA ILE A 118 -2.37 -0.17 -14.20
C ILE A 118 -3.26 -0.07 -15.44
N GLY A 119 -2.68 0.18 -16.60
CA GLY A 119 -3.41 0.22 -17.87
C GLY A 119 -4.12 -1.10 -18.21
N LYS A 120 -3.45 -2.24 -17.99
CA LYS A 120 -4.04 -3.58 -18.17
C LYS A 120 -5.18 -3.84 -17.19
N LEU A 121 -4.96 -3.54 -15.91
CA LEU A 121 -5.98 -3.66 -14.87
C LEU A 121 -7.25 -2.89 -15.24
N LYS A 122 -7.12 -1.62 -15.66
CA LYS A 122 -8.23 -0.76 -16.09
C LYS A 122 -9.01 -1.26 -17.29
N LYS A 123 -8.36 -2.02 -18.16
CA LYS A 123 -8.98 -2.67 -19.33
C LYS A 123 -9.53 -4.06 -19.02
N GLY A 124 -9.27 -4.59 -17.83
CA GLY A 124 -9.64 -5.94 -17.45
C GLY A 124 -8.81 -7.02 -18.15
N GLU A 125 -7.59 -6.70 -18.58
CA GLU A 125 -6.65 -7.61 -19.25
C GLU A 125 -5.98 -8.56 -18.24
N PHE A 126 -6.78 -9.26 -17.44
CA PHE A 126 -6.34 -10.28 -16.49
C PHE A 126 -7.37 -11.42 -16.41
N ASP A 127 -6.91 -12.60 -15.99
CA ASP A 127 -7.76 -13.77 -15.85
C ASP A 127 -8.76 -13.57 -14.69
N GLU A 128 -10.05 -13.76 -14.95
CA GLU A 128 -11.11 -13.66 -13.94
C GLU A 128 -10.93 -14.69 -12.81
N ASN A 129 -10.36 -15.87 -13.12
CA ASN A 129 -10.05 -16.89 -12.13
C ASN A 129 -9.04 -16.40 -11.07
N LEU A 130 -8.24 -15.38 -11.38
CA LEU A 130 -7.30 -14.78 -10.44
C LEU A 130 -8.03 -14.18 -9.22
N ILE A 131 -9.21 -13.58 -9.41
CA ILE A 131 -10.04 -13.05 -8.32
C ILE A 131 -10.43 -14.17 -7.36
N ALA A 132 -11.01 -15.25 -7.90
CA ALA A 132 -11.44 -16.39 -7.07
C ALA A 132 -10.26 -17.06 -6.37
N ALA A 133 -9.11 -17.21 -7.03
CA ALA A 133 -7.89 -17.76 -6.45
C ALA A 133 -7.36 -16.88 -5.32
N THR A 134 -7.35 -15.56 -5.51
CA THR A 134 -6.93 -14.58 -4.49
C THR A 134 -7.83 -14.65 -3.26
N ILE A 135 -9.15 -14.66 -3.44
CA ILE A 135 -10.11 -14.76 -2.34
C ILE A 135 -9.92 -16.07 -1.55
N ASN A 136 -9.72 -17.20 -2.25
CA ASN A 136 -9.48 -18.49 -1.61
C ASN A 136 -8.15 -18.50 -0.82
N ASN A 137 -7.10 -17.87 -1.33
CA ASN A 137 -5.85 -17.69 -0.62
C ASN A 137 -6.06 -16.87 0.65
N ASN A 138 -6.77 -15.74 0.57
CA ASN A 138 -7.07 -14.89 1.72
C ASN A 138 -7.88 -15.66 2.80
N LYS A 139 -8.84 -16.48 2.40
CA LYS A 139 -9.60 -17.34 3.33
C LYS A 139 -8.70 -18.34 4.05
N ARG A 140 -7.82 -19.01 3.31
CA ARG A 140 -6.84 -19.96 3.87
C ARG A 140 -5.86 -19.26 4.82
N ASP A 141 -5.36 -18.10 4.44
CA ASP A 141 -4.38 -17.37 5.25
C ASP A 141 -5.03 -16.79 6.51
N ARG A 142 -6.29 -16.32 6.43
CA ARG A 142 -7.08 -15.94 7.60
C ARG A 142 -7.28 -17.14 8.54
N GLN A 143 -7.56 -18.32 8.03
CA GLN A 143 -7.70 -19.52 8.86
C GLN A 143 -6.41 -19.84 9.61
N LYS A 144 -5.24 -19.74 8.95
CA LYS A 144 -3.94 -19.92 9.61
C LYS A 144 -3.67 -18.85 10.69
N GLN A 145 -3.98 -17.59 10.43
CA GLN A 145 -3.87 -16.51 11.41
C GLN A 145 -4.70 -16.79 12.68
N LEU A 146 -5.87 -17.38 12.52
CA LEU A 146 -6.72 -17.75 13.66
C LEU A 146 -6.15 -18.87 14.55
N GLU A 147 -5.14 -19.62 14.09
CA GLU A 147 -4.43 -20.61 14.89
C GLU A 147 -3.41 -19.97 15.84
N SER A 148 -2.92 -18.76 15.53
CA SER A 148 -1.97 -18.00 16.32
C SER A 148 -2.66 -17.08 17.33
N ASN A 149 -2.24 -17.12 18.60
CA ASN A 149 -2.73 -16.20 19.61
C ASN A 149 -2.27 -14.76 19.36
N ASP A 150 -1.03 -14.60 18.90
CA ASP A 150 -0.44 -13.29 18.60
C ASP A 150 -1.16 -12.63 17.43
N ASP A 151 -1.44 -13.37 16.34
CA ASP A 151 -2.13 -12.84 15.17
C ASP A 151 -3.56 -12.43 15.53
N ARG A 152 -4.27 -13.23 16.34
CA ARG A 152 -5.60 -12.86 16.85
C ARG A 152 -5.57 -11.59 17.70
N ALA A 153 -4.58 -11.47 18.59
CA ALA A 153 -4.44 -10.30 19.44
C ALA A 153 -4.08 -9.06 18.60
N THR A 154 -3.16 -9.20 17.64
CA THR A 154 -2.77 -8.13 16.71
C THR A 154 -3.96 -7.65 15.89
N TRP A 155 -4.79 -8.55 15.41
CA TRP A 155 -5.99 -8.19 14.64
C TRP A 155 -6.98 -7.33 15.43
N PHE A 156 -7.19 -7.63 16.73
CA PHE A 156 -7.99 -6.77 17.60
C PHE A 156 -7.35 -5.38 17.78
N VAL A 157 -6.02 -5.32 17.96
CA VAL A 157 -5.29 -4.06 18.11
C VAL A 157 -5.40 -3.22 16.84
N GLU A 158 -5.19 -3.82 15.67
CA GLU A 158 -5.30 -3.14 14.38
C GLU A 158 -6.71 -2.60 14.13
N SER A 159 -7.75 -3.40 14.40
CA SER A 159 -9.14 -2.96 14.31
C SER A 159 -9.40 -1.74 15.21
N PHE A 160 -8.90 -1.76 16.45
CA PHE A 160 -9.04 -0.65 17.37
C PHE A 160 -8.27 0.61 16.91
N VAL A 161 -7.03 0.45 16.48
CA VAL A 161 -6.17 1.57 16.01
C VAL A 161 -6.74 2.23 14.77
N ASN A 162 -7.26 1.43 13.84
CA ASN A 162 -7.84 1.90 12.59
C ASN A 162 -9.29 2.40 12.74
N GLY A 163 -9.89 2.23 13.92
CA GLY A 163 -11.27 2.63 14.18
C GLY A 163 -12.30 1.82 13.38
N THR A 164 -11.96 0.57 12.99
CA THR A 164 -12.87 -0.32 12.29
C THR A 164 -13.84 -0.99 13.27
N ASN A 165 -15.06 -1.24 12.83
CA ASN A 165 -16.03 -2.01 13.63
C ASN A 165 -15.65 -3.49 13.54
N TRP A 166 -15.58 -4.19 14.69
CA TRP A 166 -15.20 -5.60 14.73
C TRP A 166 -16.10 -6.52 13.89
N ALA A 167 -17.41 -6.27 13.87
CA ALA A 167 -18.33 -7.04 13.05
C ALA A 167 -18.05 -6.87 11.55
N ASP A 168 -17.69 -5.65 11.13
CA ASP A 168 -17.31 -5.36 9.76
C ASP A 168 -15.97 -5.99 9.41
N GLU A 169 -15.03 -5.98 10.33
CA GLU A 169 -13.72 -6.62 10.19
C GLU A 169 -13.85 -8.13 9.98
N VAL A 170 -14.69 -8.80 10.78
CA VAL A 170 -14.97 -10.24 10.62
C VAL A 170 -15.63 -10.55 9.28
N ALA A 171 -16.51 -9.67 8.79
CA ALA A 171 -17.24 -9.85 7.54
C ALA A 171 -16.44 -9.41 6.28
N SER A 172 -15.22 -8.88 6.44
CA SER A 172 -14.42 -8.31 5.34
C SER A 172 -14.20 -9.28 4.17
N LEU A 173 -13.85 -10.54 4.46
CA LEU A 173 -13.66 -11.58 3.42
C LEU A 173 -14.96 -11.96 2.71
N ASP A 174 -16.09 -11.92 3.39
CA ASP A 174 -17.39 -12.17 2.77
C ASP A 174 -17.80 -11.02 1.85
N ARG A 175 -17.49 -9.78 2.21
CA ARG A 175 -17.67 -8.62 1.32
C ARG A 175 -16.72 -8.70 0.13
N MET A 176 -15.44 -8.93 0.35
CA MET A 176 -14.44 -9.10 -0.71
C MET A 176 -14.83 -10.20 -1.70
N SER A 177 -15.44 -11.30 -1.23
CA SER A 177 -15.84 -12.43 -2.08
C SER A 177 -16.98 -12.12 -3.05
N LYS A 178 -17.65 -10.99 -2.90
CA LYS A 178 -18.74 -10.54 -3.76
C LYS A 178 -18.28 -9.55 -4.82
N ILE A 179 -17.04 -9.07 -4.72
CA ILE A 179 -16.49 -8.11 -5.67
C ILE A 179 -16.28 -8.78 -7.03
N THR A 180 -16.88 -8.20 -8.04
CA THR A 180 -16.81 -8.68 -9.42
C THR A 180 -15.60 -8.09 -10.16
N LYS A 181 -15.22 -8.72 -11.28
CA LYS A 181 -14.18 -8.17 -12.17
C LYS A 181 -14.53 -6.76 -12.66
N GLN A 182 -15.80 -6.50 -13.00
CA GLN A 182 -16.23 -5.20 -13.46
C GLN A 182 -16.11 -4.12 -12.37
N GLU A 183 -16.47 -4.43 -11.12
CA GLU A 183 -16.31 -3.51 -10.01
C GLU A 183 -14.83 -3.16 -9.77
N LEU A 184 -13.90 -4.11 -9.91
CA LEU A 184 -12.45 -3.83 -9.84
C LEU A 184 -11.99 -2.90 -10.98
N ILE A 185 -12.48 -3.13 -12.21
CA ILE A 185 -12.16 -2.28 -13.37
C ILE A 185 -12.67 -0.87 -13.14
N ASP A 186 -13.92 -0.72 -12.69
CA ASP A 186 -14.55 0.57 -12.42
C ASP A 186 -13.85 1.32 -11.29
N PHE A 187 -13.48 0.60 -10.24
CA PHE A 187 -12.69 1.13 -9.12
C PHE A 187 -11.33 1.64 -9.59
N ALA A 188 -10.58 0.85 -10.36
CA ALA A 188 -9.30 1.25 -10.90
C ALA A 188 -9.42 2.50 -11.80
N ASN A 189 -10.44 2.56 -12.66
CA ASN A 189 -10.68 3.72 -13.53
C ASN A 189 -11.10 4.96 -12.76
N THR A 190 -11.76 4.80 -11.62
CA THR A 190 -12.20 5.90 -10.77
C THR A 190 -11.05 6.50 -9.95
N HIS A 191 -10.21 5.66 -9.36
CA HIS A 191 -9.25 6.05 -8.33
C HIS A 191 -7.80 6.18 -8.82
N LEU A 192 -7.35 5.33 -9.77
CA LEU A 192 -5.95 5.33 -10.24
C LEU A 192 -5.78 6.21 -11.49
N LYS A 193 -6.02 7.50 -11.35
CA LYS A 193 -5.83 8.51 -12.42
C LYS A 193 -4.47 9.20 -12.26
N ASP A 194 -4.30 10.34 -12.90
CA ASP A 194 -3.10 11.18 -12.79
C ASP A 194 -3.02 11.95 -11.43
N ASN A 195 -3.61 11.38 -10.39
CA ASN A 195 -3.69 11.90 -9.04
C ASN A 195 -2.71 11.19 -8.10
N TYR A 196 -1.47 10.99 -8.53
CA TYR A 196 -0.46 10.23 -7.80
C TYR A 196 0.83 11.00 -7.57
N VAL A 197 1.61 10.51 -6.63
CA VAL A 197 2.97 10.97 -6.35
C VAL A 197 3.96 9.97 -6.92
N VAL A 198 5.05 10.48 -7.51
CA VAL A 198 6.23 9.69 -7.92
C VAL A 198 7.40 10.10 -7.04
N VAL A 199 8.01 9.14 -6.38
CA VAL A 199 9.28 9.36 -5.68
C VAL A 199 10.37 8.59 -6.43
N ASN A 200 11.29 9.34 -7.05
CA ASN A 200 12.49 8.80 -7.66
C ASN A 200 13.61 8.81 -6.61
N LYS A 201 13.98 7.65 -6.12
CA LYS A 201 15.12 7.51 -5.21
C LYS A 201 16.37 7.26 -6.04
N ARG A 202 17.34 8.19 -5.94
CA ARG A 202 18.66 8.08 -6.57
C ARG A 202 19.68 7.54 -5.58
N GLN A 203 20.59 6.69 -6.07
CA GLN A 203 21.73 6.28 -5.28
C GLN A 203 22.77 7.41 -5.21
N GLY A 204 23.19 7.75 -4.00
CA GLY A 204 24.17 8.80 -3.78
C GLY A 204 24.25 9.22 -2.33
N LYS A 205 25.04 10.27 -2.08
CA LYS A 205 25.17 10.89 -0.79
C LYS A 205 24.41 12.22 -0.77
N ASP A 206 23.48 12.35 0.15
CA ASP A 206 22.82 13.64 0.37
C ASP A 206 23.74 14.56 1.18
N GLU A 207 24.30 15.55 0.49
CA GLU A 207 25.21 16.54 1.10
C GLU A 207 24.45 17.60 1.93
N SER A 208 23.12 17.66 1.84
CA SER A 208 22.28 18.58 2.61
C SER A 208 22.08 18.13 4.05
N VAL A 209 22.31 16.85 4.36
CA VAL A 209 22.16 16.28 5.70
C VAL A 209 23.23 16.81 6.63
N LYS A 210 22.82 17.67 7.58
CA LYS A 210 23.71 18.15 8.64
C LYS A 210 24.04 17.00 9.58
N LYS A 211 25.34 16.67 9.71
CA LYS A 211 25.81 15.75 10.74
C LYS A 211 25.51 16.34 12.12
N MET A 212 24.61 15.69 12.85
CA MET A 212 24.44 16.02 14.27
C MET A 212 25.61 15.46 15.08
N THR A 213 26.27 16.33 15.82
CA THR A 213 27.30 15.91 16.77
C THR A 213 26.61 15.13 17.89
N LYS A 214 26.99 13.88 18.11
CA LYS A 214 26.49 13.13 19.26
C LYS A 214 26.80 13.90 20.55
N PRO A 215 25.81 14.15 21.43
CA PRO A 215 26.11 14.74 22.75
C PRO A 215 27.06 13.79 23.50
N ALA A 216 28.03 14.40 24.23
CA ALA A 216 28.94 13.63 25.08
C ALA A 216 28.11 12.89 26.15
N ILE A 217 28.15 11.56 26.13
CA ILE A 217 27.53 10.75 27.18
C ILE A 217 28.53 10.73 28.34
N THR A 218 28.14 11.30 29.47
CA THR A 218 28.91 11.16 30.72
C THR A 218 28.79 9.69 31.14
N PRO A 219 29.91 8.95 31.26
CA PRO A 219 29.82 7.59 31.80
C PRO A 219 29.35 7.65 33.25
N ILE A 220 28.39 6.78 33.56
CA ILE A 220 27.90 6.56 34.94
C ILE A 220 28.91 5.75 35.69
#